data_6e0fc77868ba3acceaa5b7b193360108
#
_entry.id   6e0fc77868ba3acceaa5b7b193360108
#
_cell.length_a   1.000
_cell.length_b   1.000
_cell.length_c   1.000
_cell.angle_alpha   90.00
_cell.angle_beta   90.00
_cell.angle_gamma   90.00
#
_symmetry.space_group_name_H-M   'P 1'
#
loop_
_entity.id
_entity.type
_entity.pdbx_description
1 polymer ?
#
loop_
_entity_poly.entity_id
_entity_poly.type
_entity_poly.pdbx_seq_one_letter_code
_entity_poly.pdbx_strand_id
1 'polypeptide(L)'
;MHPTPEALQIMTIEQIAEKDLPVGVTTYSIVEDSVIPTDRSFRDSWVGVGIGTTGGTISEDMTKAKELHKTKIREARVDKLAALDIEYQRATETSADTSAIVAKKQALRDAPAASGISTASNTTELKAQWDTSILGTSPYS
;
A
#
# COMPACT_ATOMS: atom_id res chain seq x y z
N MET A 1 13.74 13.53 5.00
CA MET A 1 14.62 13.99 6.10
C MET A 1 13.97 15.21 6.71
N HIS A 2 13.92 15.30 8.03
CA HIS A 2 13.33 16.41 8.76
C HIS A 2 14.37 16.89 9.79
N PRO A 3 14.89 18.12 9.65
CA PRO A 3 15.94 18.62 10.55
C PRO A 3 15.40 18.86 11.95
N THR A 4 16.24 18.68 12.95
CA THR A 4 15.88 19.01 14.33
C THR A 4 15.96 20.52 14.58
N PRO A 5 15.20 21.07 15.54
CA PRO A 5 15.28 22.50 15.88
C PRO A 5 16.69 22.96 16.25
N GLU A 6 17.47 22.10 16.93
CA GLU A 6 18.84 22.37 17.34
C GLU A 6 19.78 22.48 16.12
N ALA A 7 19.59 21.60 15.12
CA ALA A 7 20.40 21.65 13.90
C ALA A 7 20.14 22.96 13.12
N LEU A 8 18.91 23.44 13.10
CA LEU A 8 18.53 24.69 12.44
C LEU A 8 19.08 25.96 13.13
N GLN A 9 19.54 25.86 14.37
CA GLN A 9 20.21 26.96 15.04
C GLN A 9 21.68 27.13 14.59
N ILE A 10 22.27 26.08 14.01
CA ILE A 10 23.70 26.03 13.66
C ILE A 10 23.91 26.06 12.15
N MET A 11 23.01 25.44 11.40
CA MET A 11 23.09 25.24 9.94
C MET A 11 21.81 25.63 9.27
N THR A 12 21.88 26.09 8.00
CA THR A 12 20.68 26.26 7.17
C THR A 12 20.16 24.88 6.71
N ILE A 13 18.88 24.86 6.28
CA ILE A 13 18.26 23.61 5.80
C ILE A 13 18.98 23.04 4.57
N GLU A 14 19.51 23.92 3.71
CA GLU A 14 20.31 23.54 2.54
C GLU A 14 21.62 22.88 2.95
N GLN A 15 22.32 23.46 3.94
CA GLN A 15 23.56 22.90 4.47
C GLN A 15 23.35 21.54 5.13
N ILE A 16 22.23 21.37 5.83
CA ILE A 16 21.83 20.08 6.42
C ILE A 16 21.53 19.07 5.31
N ALA A 17 20.78 19.49 4.29
CA ALA A 17 20.46 18.63 3.16
C ALA A 17 21.72 18.14 2.44
N GLU A 18 22.64 19.04 2.10
CA GLU A 18 23.91 18.69 1.44
C GLU A 18 24.78 17.72 2.26
N LYS A 19 24.84 17.93 3.58
CA LYS A 19 25.61 17.06 4.49
C LYS A 19 25.03 15.65 4.57
N ASP A 20 23.71 15.52 4.57
CA ASP A 20 23.01 14.25 4.86
C ASP A 20 22.57 13.51 3.58
N LEU A 21 22.89 14.05 2.39
CA LEU A 21 22.62 13.36 1.13
C LEU A 21 23.38 12.03 1.04
N PRO A 22 22.70 10.93 0.71
CA PRO A 22 23.38 9.66 0.44
C PRO A 22 24.36 9.80 -0.73
N VAL A 23 25.47 9.06 -0.68
CA VAL A 23 26.44 9.02 -1.77
C VAL A 23 25.76 8.63 -3.09
N GLY A 24 25.95 9.43 -4.12
CA GLY A 24 25.37 9.20 -5.45
C GLY A 24 24.02 9.89 -5.70
N VAL A 25 23.43 10.51 -4.69
CA VAL A 25 22.25 11.37 -4.88
C VAL A 25 22.70 12.76 -5.30
N THR A 26 22.39 13.14 -6.54
CA THR A 26 22.75 14.44 -7.13
C THR A 26 21.57 15.40 -7.24
N THR A 27 20.34 14.90 -7.03
CA THR A 27 19.11 15.68 -7.21
C THR A 27 18.22 15.52 -6.00
N TYR A 28 17.82 16.62 -5.40
CA TYR A 28 16.89 16.66 -4.27
C TYR A 28 16.04 17.92 -4.30
N SER A 29 14.95 17.93 -3.57
CA SER A 29 14.15 19.14 -3.33
C SER A 29 13.90 19.31 -1.83
N ILE A 30 13.96 20.54 -1.39
CA ILE A 30 13.49 20.96 -0.07
C ILE A 30 12.03 21.42 -0.26
N VAL A 31 11.12 20.81 0.45
CA VAL A 31 9.68 21.08 0.35
C VAL A 31 9.08 21.27 1.74
N GLU A 32 7.98 22.00 1.81
CA GLU A 32 7.21 22.15 3.03
C GLU A 32 6.56 20.82 3.46
N ASP A 33 6.39 20.63 4.75
CA ASP A 33 5.77 19.41 5.31
C ASP A 33 4.35 19.17 4.76
N SER A 34 3.64 20.23 4.41
CA SER A 34 2.30 20.19 3.82
C SER A 34 2.23 19.47 2.46
N VAL A 35 3.38 19.34 1.77
CA VAL A 35 3.49 18.59 0.51
C VAL A 35 3.47 17.08 0.74
N ILE A 36 3.82 16.64 1.97
CA ILE A 36 3.87 15.21 2.30
C ILE A 36 2.44 14.71 2.55
N PRO A 37 1.95 13.70 1.80
CA PRO A 37 0.63 13.16 2.03
C PRO A 37 0.48 12.62 3.47
N THR A 38 -0.62 12.97 4.13
CA THR A 38 -0.94 12.50 5.49
C THR A 38 -1.29 11.01 5.51
N ASP A 39 -1.93 10.54 4.44
CA ASP A 39 -2.23 9.14 4.24
C ASP A 39 -0.99 8.39 3.75
N ARG A 40 -0.46 7.54 4.61
CA ARG A 40 0.77 6.77 4.35
C ARG A 40 0.51 5.33 3.92
N SER A 41 -0.74 4.96 3.65
CA SER A 41 -1.13 3.58 3.32
C SER A 41 -0.39 3.02 2.09
N PHE A 42 -0.03 3.90 1.14
CA PHE A 42 0.69 3.57 -0.08
C PHE A 42 2.02 4.34 -0.19
N ARG A 43 2.67 4.65 0.94
CA ARG A 43 3.92 5.41 0.96
C ARG A 43 4.98 4.87 0.00
N ASP A 44 5.06 3.54 -0.15
CA ASP A 44 6.05 2.90 -1.02
C ASP A 44 5.75 3.07 -2.52
N SER A 45 4.57 3.64 -2.86
CA SER A 45 4.24 4.06 -4.22
C SER A 45 4.55 5.53 -4.50
N TRP A 46 4.99 6.30 -3.51
CA TRP A 46 5.26 7.72 -3.71
C TRP A 46 6.43 7.96 -4.64
N VAL A 47 6.29 8.95 -5.50
CA VAL A 47 7.32 9.45 -6.40
C VAL A 47 7.41 10.95 -6.31
N GLY A 48 8.64 11.47 -6.30
CA GLY A 48 8.89 12.90 -6.36
C GLY A 48 8.66 13.44 -7.76
N VAL A 49 7.96 14.56 -7.87
CA VAL A 49 7.71 15.28 -9.13
C VAL A 49 8.33 16.66 -9.03
N GLY A 50 9.08 17.07 -10.06
CA GLY A 50 9.78 18.36 -10.07
C GLY A 50 10.96 18.42 -9.12
N ILE A 51 11.60 17.28 -8.79
CA ILE A 51 12.80 17.23 -7.95
C ILE A 51 13.93 18.05 -8.59
N GLY A 52 14.59 18.89 -7.80
CA GLY A 52 15.64 19.80 -8.26
C GLY A 52 15.12 21.17 -8.73
N THR A 53 13.79 21.38 -8.67
CA THR A 53 13.15 22.68 -8.89
C THR A 53 12.55 23.20 -7.57
N THR A 54 12.37 24.53 -7.47
CA THR A 54 11.64 25.11 -6.34
C THR A 54 10.18 24.63 -6.41
N GLY A 55 9.69 24.03 -5.35
CA GLY A 55 8.29 23.57 -5.27
C GLY A 55 8.02 22.17 -5.81
N GLY A 56 8.97 21.25 -5.68
CA GLY A 56 8.74 19.83 -5.93
C GLY A 56 7.54 19.28 -5.14
N THR A 57 6.82 18.30 -5.71
CA THR A 57 5.65 17.64 -5.10
C THR A 57 5.86 16.15 -4.98
N ILE A 58 5.00 15.50 -4.18
CA ILE A 58 4.91 14.05 -4.09
C ILE A 58 3.63 13.61 -4.78
N SER A 59 3.74 12.65 -5.68
CA SER A 59 2.61 11.98 -6.30
C SER A 59 2.64 10.49 -6.03
N GLU A 60 1.53 9.81 -6.29
CA GLU A 60 1.40 8.36 -6.13
C GLU A 60 1.53 7.68 -7.50
N ASP A 61 2.48 6.75 -7.61
CA ASP A 61 2.54 5.84 -8.74
C ASP A 61 1.43 4.79 -8.60
N MET A 62 0.35 4.97 -9.35
CA MET A 62 -0.81 4.08 -9.29
C MET A 62 -0.50 2.64 -9.69
N THR A 63 0.51 2.39 -10.52
CA THR A 63 0.93 1.04 -10.87
C THR A 63 1.51 0.33 -9.64
N LYS A 64 2.40 1.01 -8.93
CA LYS A 64 2.97 0.50 -7.68
C LYS A 64 1.90 0.37 -6.57
N ALA A 65 1.02 1.38 -6.44
CA ALA A 65 -0.05 1.35 -5.44
C ALA A 65 -0.97 0.13 -5.65
N LYS A 66 -1.35 -0.18 -6.89
CA LYS A 66 -2.14 -1.37 -7.23
C LYS A 66 -1.44 -2.66 -6.87
N GLU A 67 -0.15 -2.80 -7.12
CA GLU A 67 0.60 -4.00 -6.73
C GLU A 67 0.74 -4.13 -5.21
N LEU A 68 0.96 -3.03 -4.49
CA LEU A 68 0.94 -3.02 -3.02
C LEU A 68 -0.43 -3.47 -2.46
N HIS A 69 -1.53 -2.98 -3.06
CA HIS A 69 -2.88 -3.39 -2.67
C HIS A 69 -3.11 -4.90 -2.89
N LYS A 70 -2.74 -5.42 -4.06
CA LYS A 70 -2.82 -6.86 -4.36
C LYS A 70 -1.97 -7.70 -3.40
N THR A 71 -0.80 -7.21 -3.01
CA THR A 71 0.06 -7.89 -2.05
C THR A 71 -0.62 -7.99 -0.69
N LYS A 72 -1.20 -6.91 -0.18
CA LYS A 72 -1.99 -6.92 1.06
C LYS A 72 -3.18 -7.89 1.01
N ILE A 73 -3.90 -7.96 -0.13
CA ILE A 73 -4.97 -8.94 -0.35
C ILE A 73 -4.42 -10.38 -0.30
N ARG A 74 -3.28 -10.63 -0.95
CA ARG A 74 -2.65 -11.96 -0.94
C ARG A 74 -2.23 -12.39 0.47
N GLU A 75 -1.70 -11.47 1.27
CA GLU A 75 -1.37 -11.70 2.67
C GLU A 75 -2.62 -12.00 3.51
N ALA A 76 -3.64 -11.15 3.43
CA ALA A 76 -4.87 -11.28 4.21
C ALA A 76 -5.66 -12.59 3.94
N ARG A 77 -5.54 -13.15 2.74
CA ARG A 77 -6.26 -14.39 2.38
C ARG A 77 -5.57 -15.68 2.84
N VAL A 78 -4.29 -15.64 3.23
CA VAL A 78 -3.50 -16.86 3.55
C VAL A 78 -4.17 -17.69 4.65
N ASP A 79 -4.40 -17.09 5.82
CA ASP A 79 -5.00 -17.79 6.96
C ASP A 79 -6.44 -18.21 6.68
N LYS A 80 -7.18 -17.43 5.90
CA LYS A 80 -8.56 -17.73 5.54
C LYS A 80 -8.65 -18.92 4.59
N LEU A 81 -7.74 -19.01 3.63
CA LEU A 81 -7.64 -20.18 2.75
C LEU A 81 -7.25 -21.43 3.54
N ALA A 82 -6.29 -21.33 4.46
CA ALA A 82 -5.89 -22.44 5.31
C ALA A 82 -7.07 -22.94 6.19
N ALA A 83 -7.85 -22.02 6.78
CA ALA A 83 -9.04 -22.39 7.54
C ALA A 83 -10.10 -23.11 6.68
N LEU A 84 -10.33 -22.60 5.47
CA LEU A 84 -11.27 -23.22 4.52
C LEU A 84 -10.75 -24.58 3.99
N ASP A 85 -9.44 -24.81 3.94
CA ASP A 85 -8.88 -26.12 3.59
C ASP A 85 -9.22 -27.15 4.66
N ILE A 86 -9.12 -26.78 5.94
CA ILE A 86 -9.52 -27.63 7.07
C ILE A 86 -11.04 -27.91 7.05
N GLU A 87 -11.86 -26.86 6.83
CA GLU A 87 -13.31 -27.04 6.73
C GLU A 87 -13.70 -27.97 5.59
N TYR A 88 -13.07 -27.80 4.43
CA TYR A 88 -13.27 -28.65 3.26
C TYR A 88 -12.95 -30.11 3.55
N GLN A 89 -11.84 -30.38 4.22
CA GLN A 89 -11.41 -31.73 4.58
C GLN A 89 -12.41 -32.39 5.52
N ARG A 90 -12.85 -31.70 6.57
CA ARG A 90 -13.87 -32.19 7.52
C ARG A 90 -15.21 -32.47 6.85
N ALA A 91 -15.67 -31.56 5.95
CA ALA A 91 -16.89 -31.78 5.21
C ALA A 91 -16.82 -33.01 4.31
N THR A 92 -15.67 -33.22 3.67
CA THR A 92 -15.43 -34.40 2.82
C THR A 92 -15.44 -35.69 3.63
N GLU A 93 -14.82 -35.70 4.81
CA GLU A 93 -14.80 -36.86 5.73
C GLU A 93 -16.22 -37.28 6.19
N THR A 94 -17.12 -36.33 6.30
CA THR A 94 -18.53 -36.56 6.70
C THR A 94 -19.50 -36.66 5.53
N SER A 95 -19.01 -36.64 4.29
CA SER A 95 -19.81 -36.61 3.07
C SER A 95 -20.82 -35.43 3.02
N ALA A 96 -20.48 -34.31 3.69
CA ALA A 96 -21.27 -33.08 3.65
C ALA A 96 -21.03 -32.29 2.35
N ASP A 97 -21.97 -31.40 2.01
CA ASP A 97 -21.84 -30.52 0.84
C ASP A 97 -20.67 -29.54 1.02
N THR A 98 -19.75 -29.53 0.06
CA THR A 98 -18.57 -28.68 0.02
C THR A 98 -18.71 -27.47 -0.89
N SER A 99 -19.82 -27.31 -1.60
CA SER A 99 -19.99 -26.29 -2.65
C SER A 99 -19.81 -24.86 -2.13
N ALA A 100 -20.36 -24.56 -0.94
CA ALA A 100 -20.22 -23.25 -0.32
C ALA A 100 -18.76 -22.95 0.09
N ILE A 101 -18.01 -23.96 0.55
CA ILE A 101 -16.60 -23.83 0.92
C ILE A 101 -15.77 -23.57 -0.33
N VAL A 102 -16.02 -24.30 -1.40
CA VAL A 102 -15.33 -24.11 -2.70
C VAL A 102 -15.59 -22.72 -3.25
N ALA A 103 -16.84 -22.22 -3.18
CA ALA A 103 -17.18 -20.87 -3.62
C ALA A 103 -16.41 -19.79 -2.83
N LYS A 104 -16.34 -19.92 -1.48
CA LYS A 104 -15.54 -19.00 -0.63
C LYS A 104 -14.05 -19.02 -0.98
N LYS A 105 -13.48 -20.21 -1.19
CA LYS A 105 -12.07 -20.36 -1.59
C LYS A 105 -11.81 -19.71 -2.95
N GLN A 106 -12.75 -19.85 -3.90
CA GLN A 106 -12.62 -19.23 -5.21
C GLN A 106 -12.68 -17.71 -5.10
N ALA A 107 -13.63 -17.15 -4.35
CA ALA A 107 -13.72 -15.71 -4.11
C ALA A 107 -12.42 -15.12 -3.52
N LEU A 108 -11.80 -15.80 -2.55
CA LEU A 108 -10.50 -15.39 -1.99
C LEU A 108 -9.35 -15.47 -3.02
N ARG A 109 -9.37 -16.45 -3.92
CA ARG A 109 -8.36 -16.57 -4.98
C ARG A 109 -8.49 -15.45 -6.00
N ASP A 110 -9.72 -15.06 -6.34
CA ASP A 110 -10.02 -14.06 -7.36
C ASP A 110 -9.89 -12.61 -6.84
N ALA A 111 -9.97 -12.40 -5.52
CA ALA A 111 -9.92 -11.08 -4.91
C ALA A 111 -8.79 -10.16 -5.43
N PRO A 112 -7.52 -10.61 -5.63
CA PRO A 112 -6.47 -9.75 -6.17
C PRO A 112 -6.65 -9.38 -7.65
N ALA A 113 -7.52 -10.09 -8.36
CA ALA A 113 -7.82 -9.86 -9.78
C ALA A 113 -9.12 -9.08 -10.01
N ALA A 114 -9.76 -8.57 -8.95
CA ALA A 114 -10.98 -7.78 -9.04
C ALA A 114 -10.80 -6.60 -10.02
N SER A 115 -11.74 -6.44 -10.95
CA SER A 115 -11.66 -5.43 -12.02
C SER A 115 -11.56 -4.00 -11.50
N GLY A 116 -12.19 -3.70 -10.35
CA GLY A 116 -12.11 -2.41 -9.68
C GLY A 116 -10.68 -2.00 -9.30
N ILE A 117 -9.78 -2.96 -9.01
CA ILE A 117 -8.38 -2.68 -8.73
C ILE A 117 -7.68 -2.14 -9.99
N SER A 118 -7.94 -2.73 -11.14
CA SER A 118 -7.33 -2.31 -12.40
C SER A 118 -7.84 -0.95 -12.88
N THR A 119 -9.11 -0.65 -12.65
CA THR A 119 -9.77 0.60 -13.09
C THR A 119 -9.59 1.76 -12.12
N ALA A 120 -9.20 1.53 -10.85
CA ALA A 120 -8.97 2.58 -9.88
C ALA A 120 -7.98 3.63 -10.40
N SER A 121 -8.35 4.90 -10.33
CA SER A 121 -7.57 6.05 -10.81
C SER A 121 -6.79 6.76 -9.69
N ASN A 122 -7.14 6.49 -8.44
CA ASN A 122 -6.52 7.06 -7.25
C ASN A 122 -6.53 6.07 -6.07
N THR A 123 -5.79 6.38 -5.02
CA THR A 123 -5.65 5.50 -3.85
C THR A 123 -6.92 5.37 -3.02
N THR A 124 -7.80 6.37 -3.03
CA THR A 124 -9.11 6.30 -2.36
C THR A 124 -10.01 5.25 -3.03
N GLU A 125 -10.11 5.30 -4.35
CA GLU A 125 -10.85 4.28 -5.11
C GLU A 125 -10.24 2.88 -4.93
N LEU A 126 -8.90 2.82 -4.87
CA LEU A 126 -8.18 1.56 -4.68
C LEU A 126 -8.48 0.95 -3.29
N LYS A 127 -8.48 1.75 -2.22
CA LYS A 127 -8.86 1.31 -0.87
C LYS A 127 -10.29 0.77 -0.81
N ALA A 128 -11.20 1.38 -1.56
CA ALA A 128 -12.60 0.94 -1.63
C ALA A 128 -12.76 -0.46 -2.27
N GLN A 129 -11.73 -0.99 -2.94
CA GLN A 129 -11.74 -2.35 -3.50
C GLN A 129 -11.41 -3.44 -2.46
N TRP A 130 -11.15 -3.06 -1.20
CA TRP A 130 -10.99 -4.04 -0.14
C TRP A 130 -12.33 -4.62 0.28
N ASP A 131 -12.59 -5.87 -0.09
CA ASP A 131 -13.81 -6.56 0.28
C ASP A 131 -13.74 -7.10 1.72
N THR A 132 -14.34 -6.37 2.64
CA THR A 132 -14.36 -6.73 4.07
C THR A 132 -15.14 -8.01 4.35
N SER A 133 -16.06 -8.41 3.46
CA SER A 133 -16.88 -9.62 3.65
C SER A 133 -16.06 -10.90 3.51
N ILE A 134 -15.04 -10.89 2.65
CA ILE A 134 -14.17 -12.05 2.40
C ILE A 134 -12.78 -11.88 3.01
N LEU A 135 -12.23 -10.67 3.01
CA LEU A 135 -10.87 -10.38 3.50
C LEU A 135 -10.83 -9.98 4.98
N GLY A 136 -11.97 -9.55 5.57
CA GLY A 136 -12.03 -9.04 6.93
C GLY A 136 -11.63 -7.56 7.02
N THR A 137 -11.23 -7.10 8.21
CA THR A 137 -10.94 -5.69 8.47
C THR A 137 -9.96 -5.10 7.46
N SER A 138 -10.29 -3.90 6.96
CA SER A 138 -9.43 -3.18 6.02
C SER A 138 -8.12 -2.73 6.71
N PRO A 139 -6.96 -2.88 6.07
CA PRO A 139 -5.69 -2.39 6.59
C PRO A 139 -5.51 -0.87 6.39
N TYR A 140 -6.52 -0.18 5.88
CA TYR A 140 -6.48 1.25 5.54
C TYR A 140 -7.30 2.14 6.48
N SER A 141 -7.85 1.58 7.54
CA SER A 141 -8.62 2.29 8.57
C SER A 141 -7.74 2.91 9.64
#